data_207924f911d2b46ec6378672fd6feab6
#
_entry.id   207924f911d2b46ec6378672fd6feab6
#
_cell.length_a   1.000
_cell.length_b   1.000
_cell.length_c   1.000
_cell.angle_alpha   90.00
_cell.angle_beta   90.00
_cell.angle_gamma   90.00
#
_symmetry.space_group_name_H-M   'P 1'
#
loop_
_entity.id
_entity.type
_entity.pdbx_description
1 polymer ?
#
loop_
_entity_poly.entity_id
_entity_poly.type
_entity_poly.pdbx_seq_one_letter_code
_entity_poly.pdbx_strand_id
1 'polypeptide(L)'
;ENVQEATKTNSIILINTLSRESQGCLIKGTIVADKEETLINECLKKNKNVTIFIYGRNNNDETVIQKHKQIIALGFKNVYVYSGGLFEWLLMQDIYGEENFPTTTKELDILRYKPTSCFSSSLIVYR
;
A
#
# COMPACT_ATOMS: atom_id res chain seq x y z
N GLU A 1 11.39 1.00 -5.29
CA GLU A 1 11.78 0.34 -6.53
C GLU A 1 10.98 -0.89 -6.82
N ASN A 2 10.91 -1.81 -5.87
CA ASN A 2 10.17 -3.05 -6.10
C ASN A 2 8.70 -2.77 -6.37
N VAL A 3 8.13 -1.77 -5.71
CA VAL A 3 6.73 -1.42 -5.94
C VAL A 3 6.57 -0.76 -7.30
N GLN A 4 7.54 0.02 -7.74
CA GLN A 4 7.50 0.60 -9.08
C GLN A 4 7.48 -0.50 -10.15
N GLU A 5 8.23 -1.57 -9.95
CA GLU A 5 8.22 -2.69 -10.87
C GLU A 5 6.89 -3.41 -10.84
N ALA A 6 6.27 -3.50 -9.67
CA ALA A 6 4.96 -4.14 -9.53
C ALA A 6 3.89 -3.44 -10.37
N THR A 7 3.99 -2.13 -10.54
CA THR A 7 3.01 -1.41 -11.35
C THR A 7 3.16 -1.73 -12.83
N LYS A 8 4.28 -2.31 -13.23
CA LYS A 8 4.56 -2.61 -14.62
C LYS A 8 4.42 -4.08 -14.98
N THR A 9 4.18 -4.95 -14.01
CA THR A 9 4.05 -6.38 -14.27
C THR A 9 2.77 -6.93 -13.67
N ASN A 10 2.32 -8.07 -14.16
CA ASN A 10 1.14 -8.72 -13.62
C ASN A 10 1.46 -9.89 -12.71
N SER A 11 2.75 -10.11 -12.42
CA SER A 11 3.18 -11.23 -11.58
C SER A 11 3.25 -10.88 -10.11
N ILE A 12 3.01 -9.64 -9.76
CA ILE A 12 3.07 -9.15 -8.39
C ILE A 12 1.70 -8.60 -8.01
N ILE A 13 1.26 -8.91 -6.80
CA ILE A 13 -0.03 -8.44 -6.29
C ILE A 13 0.20 -7.30 -5.32
N LEU A 14 -0.51 -6.19 -5.53
CA LEU A 14 -0.48 -5.05 -4.62
C LEU A 14 -1.77 -5.02 -3.82
N ILE A 15 -1.64 -5.06 -2.49
CA ILE A 15 -2.77 -5.00 -1.57
C ILE A 15 -2.67 -3.72 -0.75
N ASN A 16 -3.80 -3.04 -0.57
CA ASN A 16 -3.84 -1.85 0.26
C ASN A 16 -4.67 -2.08 1.51
N THR A 17 -4.37 -1.32 2.58
CA THR A 17 -5.14 -1.37 3.81
C THR A 17 -5.90 -0.07 4.05
N LEU A 18 -6.08 0.75 3.02
CA LEU A 18 -6.81 2.00 3.14
C LEU A 18 -8.28 1.75 3.43
N SER A 19 -8.94 2.75 4.00
CA SER A 19 -10.37 2.66 4.27
C SER A 19 -11.16 2.59 2.96
N ARG A 20 -12.42 2.18 3.04
CA ARG A 20 -13.27 2.12 1.86
C ARG A 20 -13.38 3.45 1.14
N GLU A 21 -13.42 4.54 1.90
CA GLU A 21 -13.54 5.88 1.34
C GLU A 21 -12.30 6.30 0.58
N SER A 22 -11.19 5.66 0.85
CA SER A 22 -9.91 6.00 0.22
C SER A 22 -9.55 5.12 -0.97
N GLN A 23 -10.46 4.24 -1.40
CA GLN A 23 -10.14 3.35 -2.52
C GLN A 23 -10.12 4.05 -3.88
N GLY A 24 -10.46 5.33 -3.94
CA GLY A 24 -10.49 6.06 -5.20
C GLY A 24 -9.13 6.39 -5.77
N CYS A 25 -8.11 6.54 -4.93
CA CYS A 25 -6.75 6.83 -5.39
C CYS A 25 -5.80 5.80 -4.81
N LEU A 26 -5.34 4.90 -5.65
CA LEU A 26 -4.45 3.81 -5.26
C LEU A 26 -3.24 3.80 -6.18
N ILE A 27 -2.15 3.18 -5.71
CA ILE A 27 -1.01 2.92 -6.59
C ILE A 27 -1.52 2.08 -7.75
N LYS A 28 -1.12 2.41 -8.96
CA LYS A 28 -1.63 1.72 -10.14
C LYS A 28 -1.34 0.23 -10.04
N GLY A 29 -2.33 -0.58 -10.35
CA GLY A 29 -2.22 -2.04 -10.25
C GLY A 29 -2.65 -2.61 -8.92
N THR A 30 -3.03 -1.76 -7.95
CA THR A 30 -3.49 -2.23 -6.65
C THR A 30 -4.86 -2.88 -6.77
N ILE A 31 -5.05 -3.96 -6.02
CA ILE A 31 -6.34 -4.62 -5.93
C ILE A 31 -7.24 -3.81 -5.01
N VAL A 32 -8.42 -3.44 -5.47
CA VAL A 32 -9.37 -2.73 -4.61
C VAL A 32 -9.82 -3.66 -3.50
N ALA A 33 -10.12 -3.09 -2.35
CA ALA A 33 -10.42 -3.88 -1.15
C ALA A 33 -11.54 -4.89 -1.35
N ASP A 34 -12.54 -4.56 -2.13
CA ASP A 34 -13.68 -5.45 -2.35
C ASP A 34 -13.32 -6.73 -3.11
N LYS A 35 -12.23 -6.71 -3.86
CA LYS A 35 -11.80 -7.87 -4.66
C LYS A 35 -10.64 -8.64 -4.05
N GLU A 36 -10.10 -8.14 -2.95
CA GLU A 36 -8.93 -8.74 -2.33
C GLU A 36 -9.17 -10.18 -1.91
N GLU A 37 -10.27 -10.45 -1.23
CA GLU A 37 -10.54 -11.78 -0.71
C GLU A 37 -10.66 -12.83 -1.82
N THR A 38 -11.36 -12.49 -2.88
CA THR A 38 -11.52 -13.41 -4.01
C THR A 38 -10.18 -13.72 -4.64
N LEU A 39 -9.34 -12.71 -4.86
CA LEU A 39 -8.05 -12.92 -5.48
C LEU A 39 -7.12 -13.73 -4.59
N ILE A 40 -7.10 -13.44 -3.30
CA ILE A 40 -6.25 -14.17 -2.35
C ILE A 40 -6.68 -15.64 -2.30
N ASN A 41 -7.98 -15.92 -2.30
CA ASN A 41 -8.46 -17.29 -2.29
C ASN A 41 -8.08 -18.04 -3.55
N GLU A 42 -8.10 -17.37 -4.69
CA GLU A 42 -7.66 -17.99 -5.94
C GLU A 42 -6.17 -18.32 -5.89
N CYS A 43 -5.36 -17.42 -5.35
CA CYS A 43 -3.93 -17.64 -5.24
C CYS A 43 -3.61 -18.77 -4.27
N LEU A 44 -4.38 -18.90 -3.20
CA LEU A 44 -4.19 -20.01 -2.25
C LEU A 44 -4.37 -21.36 -2.94
N LYS A 45 -5.27 -21.43 -3.91
CA LYS A 45 -5.52 -22.68 -4.64
C LYS A 45 -4.50 -22.94 -5.74
N LYS A 46 -4.01 -21.88 -6.36
CA LYS A 46 -3.19 -22.01 -7.57
C LYS A 46 -1.71 -21.77 -7.38
N ASN A 47 -1.34 -20.73 -6.62
CA ASN A 47 0.06 -20.34 -6.54
C ASN A 47 0.37 -19.57 -5.28
N LYS A 48 0.85 -20.25 -4.25
CA LYS A 48 1.23 -19.60 -3.00
C LYS A 48 2.59 -18.92 -3.07
N ASN A 49 3.28 -19.05 -4.17
CA ASN A 49 4.59 -18.42 -4.34
C ASN A 49 4.53 -17.05 -4.99
N VAL A 50 3.32 -16.56 -5.24
CA VAL A 50 3.15 -15.23 -5.82
C VAL A 50 3.73 -14.19 -4.86
N THR A 51 4.28 -13.12 -5.42
CA THR A 51 4.83 -12.04 -4.62
C THR A 51 3.73 -11.03 -4.30
N ILE A 52 3.61 -10.68 -3.03
CA ILE A 52 2.59 -9.74 -2.56
C ILE A 52 3.25 -8.57 -1.87
N PHE A 53 2.87 -7.36 -2.26
CA PHE A 53 3.27 -6.14 -1.56
C PHE A 53 2.05 -5.52 -0.90
N ILE A 54 2.21 -5.10 0.35
CA ILE A 54 1.13 -4.50 1.13
C ILE A 54 1.52 -3.08 1.50
N TYR A 55 0.62 -2.15 1.36
CA TYR A 55 0.87 -0.78 1.79
C TYR A 55 -0.39 -0.17 2.41
N GLY A 56 -0.20 0.85 3.23
CA GLY A 56 -1.29 1.58 3.85
C GLY A 56 -1.16 3.07 3.58
N ARG A 57 -1.58 3.88 4.52
CA ARG A 57 -1.53 5.33 4.37
C ARG A 57 -0.11 5.87 4.44
N ASN A 58 0.66 5.41 5.42
CA ASN A 58 1.98 5.94 5.71
C ASN A 58 2.74 4.95 6.59
N ASN A 59 3.92 5.36 7.07
CA ASN A 59 4.77 4.47 7.86
C ASN A 59 4.28 4.22 9.28
N ASN A 60 3.23 4.91 9.74
CA ASN A 60 2.65 4.68 11.06
C ASN A 60 1.35 3.88 11.02
N ASP A 61 1.03 3.29 9.90
CA ASP A 61 -0.24 2.60 9.73
C ASP A 61 -0.14 1.15 10.23
N GLU A 62 -0.70 0.90 11.40
CA GLU A 62 -0.67 -0.42 12.01
C GLU A 62 -1.49 -1.47 11.27
N THR A 63 -2.44 -1.04 10.45
CA THR A 63 -3.25 -1.97 9.68
C THR A 63 -2.41 -2.76 8.69
N VAL A 64 -1.30 -2.20 8.25
CA VAL A 64 -0.39 -2.87 7.33
C VAL A 64 0.25 -4.08 8.01
N ILE A 65 0.68 -3.91 9.26
CA ILE A 65 1.32 -4.99 10.00
C ILE A 65 0.32 -6.11 10.24
N GLN A 66 -0.91 -5.76 10.58
CA GLN A 66 -1.96 -6.75 10.80
C GLN A 66 -2.26 -7.52 9.52
N LYS A 67 -2.35 -6.82 8.39
CA LYS A 67 -2.60 -7.46 7.11
C LYS A 67 -1.44 -8.39 6.73
N HIS A 68 -0.22 -7.95 6.96
CA HIS A 68 0.96 -8.76 6.68
C HIS A 68 0.92 -10.07 7.46
N LYS A 69 0.61 -10.00 8.75
CA LYS A 69 0.52 -11.20 9.57
C LYS A 69 -0.59 -12.12 9.08
N GLN A 70 -1.71 -11.56 8.68
CA GLN A 70 -2.84 -12.32 8.19
C GLN A 70 -2.48 -13.08 6.91
N ILE A 71 -1.83 -12.40 5.98
CA ILE A 71 -1.47 -13.01 4.70
C ILE A 71 -0.40 -14.10 4.89
N ILE A 72 0.58 -13.84 5.75
CA ILE A 72 1.62 -14.83 6.06
C ILE A 72 0.98 -16.08 6.69
N ALA A 73 0.00 -15.88 7.57
CA ALA A 73 -0.66 -17.01 8.24
C ALA A 73 -1.43 -17.90 7.26
N LEU A 74 -1.81 -17.36 6.11
CA LEU A 74 -2.48 -18.15 5.08
C LEU A 74 -1.53 -19.06 4.30
N GLY A 75 -0.22 -18.85 4.44
CA GLY A 75 0.77 -19.71 3.80
C GLY A 75 1.57 -19.07 2.68
N PHE A 76 1.35 -17.81 2.39
CA PHE A 76 2.15 -17.11 1.39
C PHE A 76 3.54 -16.83 1.95
N LYS A 77 4.56 -16.99 1.14
CA LYS A 77 5.96 -16.84 1.57
C LYS A 77 6.60 -15.53 1.14
N ASN A 78 6.16 -14.98 0.03
CA ASN A 78 6.80 -13.79 -0.54
C ASN A 78 5.92 -12.56 -0.31
N VAL A 79 5.83 -12.14 0.95
CA VAL A 79 4.96 -11.03 1.34
C VAL A 79 5.81 -9.92 1.92
N TYR A 80 5.72 -8.74 1.31
CA TYR A 80 6.54 -7.58 1.67
C TYR A 80 5.66 -6.38 1.99
N VAL A 81 6.21 -5.44 2.74
CA VAL A 81 5.51 -4.21 3.10
C VAL A 81 6.20 -3.02 2.46
N TYR A 82 5.44 -2.15 1.82
CA TYR A 82 5.94 -0.87 1.37
C TYR A 82 5.68 0.12 2.51
N SER A 83 6.67 0.33 3.34
CA SER A 83 6.49 1.03 4.62
C SER A 83 6.09 2.50 4.49
N GLY A 84 6.52 3.18 3.46
CA GLY A 84 6.15 4.59 3.27
C GLY A 84 4.68 4.78 2.92
N GLY A 85 4.06 3.77 2.35
CA GLY A 85 2.65 3.78 2.01
C GLY A 85 2.29 4.78 0.92
N LEU A 86 1.00 5.07 0.83
CA LEU A 86 0.51 5.98 -0.20
C LEU A 86 1.06 7.39 -0.02
N PHE A 87 1.29 7.81 1.21
CA PHE A 87 1.85 9.13 1.46
C PHE A 87 3.20 9.31 0.76
N GLU A 88 4.13 8.37 0.95
CA GLU A 88 5.43 8.45 0.30
C GLU A 88 5.31 8.36 -1.22
N TRP A 89 4.43 7.47 -1.70
CA TRP A 89 4.24 7.30 -3.14
C TRP A 89 3.77 8.61 -3.78
N LEU A 90 2.82 9.30 -3.14
CA LEU A 90 2.32 10.57 -3.66
C LEU A 90 3.37 11.67 -3.60
N LEU A 91 4.21 11.69 -2.58
CA LEU A 91 5.31 12.64 -2.52
C LEU A 91 6.29 12.40 -3.66
N MET A 92 6.60 11.13 -3.93
CA MET A 92 7.50 10.78 -5.03
C MET A 92 6.89 11.12 -6.38
N GLN A 93 5.57 10.92 -6.51
CA GLN A 93 4.87 11.28 -7.72
C GLN A 93 4.95 12.80 -7.98
N ASP A 94 4.83 13.59 -6.92
CA ASP A 94 4.92 15.03 -7.03
C ASP A 94 6.30 15.48 -7.47
N ILE A 95 7.34 14.79 -7.03
CA ILE A 95 8.72 15.13 -7.36
C ILE A 95 9.14 14.58 -8.73
N TYR A 96 8.83 13.32 -8.99
CA TYR A 96 9.35 12.60 -10.17
C TYR A 96 8.34 12.32 -11.27
N GLY A 97 7.07 12.64 -11.04
CA GLY A 97 6.03 12.53 -12.06
C GLY A 97 5.23 11.24 -12.03
N GLU A 98 4.06 11.30 -12.66
CA GLU A 98 3.13 10.18 -12.68
C GLU A 98 3.60 9.00 -13.52
N GLU A 99 4.52 9.21 -14.45
CA GLU A 99 5.03 8.10 -15.24
C GLU A 99 5.80 7.12 -14.38
N ASN A 100 6.57 7.63 -13.42
CA ASN A 100 7.38 6.78 -12.56
C ASN A 100 6.65 6.31 -11.31
N PHE A 101 5.66 7.06 -10.86
CA PHE A 101 4.89 6.73 -9.66
C PHE A 101 3.39 6.81 -9.96
N PRO A 102 2.86 5.92 -10.81
CA PRO A 102 1.47 6.04 -11.25
C PRO A 102 0.44 5.66 -10.20
N THR A 103 -0.70 6.35 -10.25
CA THR A 103 -1.84 6.03 -9.40
C THR A 103 -3.08 5.91 -10.28
N THR A 104 -4.15 5.35 -9.71
CA THR A 104 -5.40 5.15 -10.45
C THR A 104 -6.10 6.48 -10.77
N THR A 105 -5.97 7.45 -9.86
CA THR A 105 -6.48 8.80 -10.09
C THR A 105 -5.48 9.77 -9.51
N LYS A 106 -5.68 11.06 -9.74
CA LYS A 106 -4.81 12.06 -9.17
C LYS A 106 -5.36 12.58 -7.86
N GLU A 107 -4.53 12.54 -6.81
CA GLU A 107 -4.89 13.07 -5.51
C GLU A 107 -4.09 14.35 -5.29
N LEU A 108 -4.76 15.47 -5.12
CA LEU A 108 -4.10 16.75 -4.92
C LEU A 108 -3.75 17.00 -3.45
N ASP A 109 -4.47 16.39 -2.55
CA ASP A 109 -4.23 16.57 -1.13
C ASP A 109 -3.36 15.45 -0.56
N ILE A 110 -2.07 15.55 -0.82
CA ILE A 110 -1.09 14.56 -0.36
C ILE A 110 -1.08 14.47 1.17
N LEU A 111 -1.27 15.59 1.84
CA LEU A 111 -1.21 15.63 3.29
C LEU A 111 -2.33 14.87 3.97
N ARG A 112 -3.35 14.49 3.22
CA ARG A 112 -4.43 13.65 3.72
C ARG A 112 -3.90 12.33 4.30
N TYR A 113 -2.77 11.85 3.78
CA TYR A 113 -2.19 10.57 4.19
C TYR A 113 -0.98 10.70 5.11
N LYS A 114 -0.62 11.91 5.52
CA LYS A 114 0.59 12.09 6.32
C LYS A 114 0.47 11.41 7.68
N PRO A 115 1.60 10.97 8.24
CA PRO A 115 1.61 10.40 9.59
C PRO A 115 1.15 11.44 10.60
N THR A 116 0.40 10.97 11.59
CA THR A 116 -0.11 11.87 12.62
C THR A 116 0.53 11.55 13.94
N SER A 117 -0.13 11.76 14.94
CA SER A 117 0.19 11.28 16.25
C SER A 117 1.55 11.57 16.82
N CYS A 118 2.43 10.62 16.83
CA CYS A 118 3.63 10.80 17.62
C CYS A 118 4.43 12.03 17.24
N PHE A 119 4.40 12.37 15.99
CA PHE A 119 5.09 13.56 15.57
C PHE A 119 4.46 14.80 16.17
N SER A 120 3.18 14.92 16.10
CA SER A 120 2.49 16.03 16.68
C SER A 120 2.71 16.08 18.16
N SER A 121 2.66 14.95 18.82
CA SER A 121 2.86 14.89 20.23
C SER A 121 4.21 15.39 20.61
N SER A 122 5.21 14.98 19.92
CA SER A 122 6.54 15.41 20.29
C SER A 122 6.72 16.88 20.03
N LEU A 123 6.12 17.41 18.99
CA LEU A 123 6.23 18.79 18.76
C LEU A 123 5.60 19.59 19.86
N ILE A 124 4.55 19.09 20.38
CA ILE A 124 3.90 19.77 21.42
C ILE A 124 4.69 19.74 22.66
N VAL A 125 5.30 18.67 22.90
CA VAL A 125 6.02 18.50 24.09
C VAL A 125 7.14 19.43 24.26
N TYR A 126 7.85 19.72 23.22
CA TYR A 126 8.91 20.50 23.40
C TYR A 126 8.72 21.77 22.99
N ARG A 127 7.68 21.99 22.67
CA ARG A 127 7.51 23.28 22.40
C ARG A 127 7.05 23.92 23.48
#